data_9d58a682da2da8760766b6d06a7e771f
#
_entry.id   9d58a682da2da8760766b6d06a7e771f
#
_cell.length_a   1.000
_cell.length_b   1.000
_cell.length_c   1.000
_cell.angle_alpha   90.00
_cell.angle_beta   90.00
_cell.angle_gamma   90.00
#
_symmetry.space_group_name_H-M   'P 1'
#
loop_
_entity.id
_entity.type
_entity.pdbx_description
1 polymer ?
#
loop_
_entity_poly.entity_id
_entity_poly.type
_entity_poly.pdbx_seq_one_letter_code
_entity_poly.pdbx_strand_id
1 'polypeptide(L)'
;MLPVLNVLYKENNISNYIFYHTISDIFLRLNIYYLSHSDKTRFGLESFEGSWLIRIFYLNIFKIGSLQYEKVHNNWASFCDQTLINNLSKMDLNPPILDLKSRKCKNIGEVCHDVDLISIHIMQGENIKKLSCIESIKMAKEFFSESIYNYKCFYCRSWLLYRPMKSILSSKSSIGEFMDLFNIIYEYQDPSMALDRIFGKYTYSLKDIKNPTSLQIKARNNRDLLGIGIGILK
;
A
#
# COMPACT_ATOMS: atom_id res chain seq x y z
N MET A 1 -2.47 -6.62 -26.03
CA MET A 1 -1.89 -6.65 -24.68
C MET A 1 -2.72 -7.48 -23.69
N LEU A 2 -4.00 -7.19 -23.44
CA LEU A 2 -4.86 -7.98 -22.52
C LEU A 2 -4.97 -9.47 -22.88
N PRO A 3 -5.08 -9.90 -24.15
CA PRO A 3 -5.09 -11.32 -24.49
C PRO A 3 -3.81 -12.06 -24.06
N VAL A 4 -2.64 -11.43 -24.23
CA VAL A 4 -1.35 -12.01 -23.82
C VAL A 4 -1.31 -12.16 -22.30
N LEU A 5 -1.76 -11.14 -21.57
CA LEU A 5 -1.80 -11.18 -20.12
C LEU A 5 -2.74 -12.29 -19.62
N ASN A 6 -3.89 -12.47 -20.26
CA ASN A 6 -4.82 -13.57 -19.92
C ASN A 6 -4.17 -14.96 -20.11
N VAL A 7 -3.37 -15.13 -21.17
CA VAL A 7 -2.61 -16.37 -21.38
C VAL A 7 -1.62 -16.57 -20.24
N LEU A 8 -0.82 -15.54 -19.90
CA LEU A 8 0.15 -15.60 -18.79
C LEU A 8 -0.51 -15.98 -17.46
N TYR A 9 -1.68 -15.41 -17.15
CA TYR A 9 -2.40 -15.76 -15.91
C TYR A 9 -2.82 -17.24 -15.91
N LYS A 10 -3.31 -17.74 -17.04
CA LYS A 10 -3.70 -19.16 -17.18
C LYS A 10 -2.51 -20.11 -17.06
N GLU A 11 -1.39 -19.79 -17.73
CA GLU A 11 -0.15 -20.58 -17.66
C GLU A 11 0.43 -20.65 -16.24
N ASN A 12 0.18 -19.62 -15.44
CA ASN A 12 0.58 -19.58 -14.03
C ASN A 12 -0.51 -20.06 -13.06
N ASN A 13 -1.57 -20.70 -13.56
CA ASN A 13 -2.71 -21.20 -12.76
C ASN A 13 -3.42 -20.14 -11.92
N ILE A 14 -3.38 -18.87 -12.36
CA ILE A 14 -4.06 -17.76 -11.68
C ILE A 14 -5.49 -17.70 -12.18
N SER A 15 -6.46 -17.68 -11.25
CA SER A 15 -7.87 -17.73 -11.55
C SER A 15 -8.34 -16.52 -12.38
N ASN A 16 -9.36 -16.73 -13.21
CA ASN A 16 -10.01 -15.65 -13.96
C ASN A 16 -10.55 -14.55 -13.02
N TYR A 17 -11.00 -14.91 -11.82
CA TYR A 17 -11.44 -13.95 -10.82
C TYR A 17 -10.31 -12.94 -10.50
N ILE A 18 -9.11 -13.42 -10.13
CA ILE A 18 -7.97 -12.56 -9.83
C ILE A 18 -7.54 -11.76 -11.06
N PHE A 19 -7.55 -12.38 -12.25
CA PHE A 19 -7.25 -11.68 -13.49
C PHE A 19 -8.17 -10.47 -13.70
N TYR A 20 -9.50 -10.69 -13.73
CA TYR A 20 -10.44 -9.60 -14.01
C TYR A 20 -10.41 -8.51 -12.93
N HIS A 21 -10.28 -8.88 -11.66
CA HIS A 21 -10.15 -7.91 -10.57
C HIS A 21 -8.87 -7.09 -10.68
N THR A 22 -7.74 -7.71 -11.02
CA THR A 22 -6.46 -6.99 -11.19
C THR A 22 -6.51 -6.04 -12.39
N ILE A 23 -7.10 -6.48 -13.51
CA ILE A 23 -7.25 -5.65 -14.70
C ILE A 23 -8.21 -4.48 -14.47
N SER A 24 -9.25 -4.67 -13.65
CA SER A 24 -10.19 -3.59 -13.33
C SER A 24 -9.51 -2.36 -12.71
N ASP A 25 -8.37 -2.55 -12.06
CA ASP A 25 -7.58 -1.44 -11.53
C ASP A 25 -7.03 -0.51 -12.62
N ILE A 26 -6.65 -1.05 -13.77
CA ILE A 26 -6.18 -0.25 -14.91
C ILE A 26 -7.28 0.71 -15.36
N PHE A 27 -8.51 0.22 -15.48
CA PHE A 27 -9.65 1.05 -15.88
C PHE A 27 -10.00 2.08 -14.81
N LEU A 28 -9.89 1.72 -13.53
CA LEU A 28 -10.08 2.68 -12.44
C LEU A 28 -9.07 3.84 -12.53
N ARG A 29 -7.79 3.53 -12.77
CA ARG A 29 -6.72 4.55 -12.89
C ARG A 29 -6.91 5.44 -14.10
N LEU A 30 -7.28 4.87 -15.25
CA LEU A 30 -7.63 5.64 -16.44
C LEU A 30 -8.79 6.59 -16.17
N ASN A 31 -9.81 6.14 -15.45
CA ASN A 31 -10.95 6.98 -15.08
C ASN A 31 -10.56 8.08 -14.08
N ILE A 32 -9.74 7.78 -13.08
CA ILE A 32 -9.22 8.78 -12.14
C ILE A 32 -8.43 9.85 -12.90
N TYR A 33 -7.54 9.45 -13.81
CA TYR A 33 -6.81 10.38 -14.67
C TYR A 33 -7.76 11.28 -15.46
N TYR A 34 -8.71 10.69 -16.16
CA TYR A 34 -9.71 11.42 -16.96
C TYR A 34 -10.50 12.43 -16.11
N LEU A 35 -10.91 12.06 -14.90
CA LEU A 35 -11.68 12.94 -14.03
C LEU A 35 -10.83 14.05 -13.39
N SER A 36 -9.54 13.82 -13.15
CA SER A 36 -8.65 14.77 -12.49
C SER A 36 -8.10 15.85 -13.42
N HIS A 37 -8.14 15.64 -14.74
CA HIS A 37 -7.61 16.60 -15.72
C HIS A 37 -8.71 17.43 -16.34
N SER A 38 -8.43 18.72 -16.56
CA SER A 38 -9.37 19.65 -17.22
C SER A 38 -9.56 19.34 -18.71
N ASP A 39 -8.50 18.88 -19.37
CA ASP A 39 -8.53 18.44 -20.76
C ASP A 39 -9.11 17.02 -20.88
N LYS A 40 -10.41 16.96 -21.18
CA LYS A 40 -11.16 15.71 -21.34
C LYS A 40 -10.90 15.00 -22.67
N THR A 41 -10.04 15.55 -23.53
CA THR A 41 -9.65 14.88 -24.78
C THR A 41 -8.53 13.87 -24.60
N ARG A 42 -7.86 13.87 -23.44
CA ARG A 42 -6.74 13.01 -23.15
C ARG A 42 -7.13 11.86 -22.23
N PHE A 43 -6.87 10.67 -22.69
CA PHE A 43 -6.83 9.47 -21.86
C PHE A 43 -5.38 9.12 -21.56
N GLY A 44 -5.10 8.78 -20.31
CA GLY A 44 -3.74 8.43 -19.92
C GLY A 44 -3.63 7.91 -18.50
N LEU A 45 -2.40 7.76 -18.11
CA LEU A 45 -2.00 7.42 -16.75
C LEU A 45 -1.02 8.47 -16.27
N GLU A 46 -0.98 8.73 -14.97
CA GLU A 46 0.07 9.52 -14.39
C GLU A 46 1.44 8.85 -14.62
N SER A 47 2.49 9.64 -14.76
CA SER A 47 3.83 9.14 -15.09
C SER A 47 4.34 8.04 -14.15
N PHE A 48 3.97 8.12 -12.86
CA PHE A 48 4.34 7.11 -11.86
C PHE A 48 3.47 5.82 -11.95
N GLU A 49 2.33 5.85 -12.64
CA GLU A 49 1.44 4.68 -12.77
C GLU A 49 1.94 3.70 -13.84
N GLY A 50 2.84 4.12 -14.72
CA GLY A 50 3.51 3.23 -15.66
C GLY A 50 4.25 2.11 -14.95
N SER A 51 4.91 2.40 -13.84
CA SER A 51 5.57 1.38 -13.03
C SER A 51 4.59 0.39 -12.40
N TRP A 52 3.36 0.83 -12.09
CA TRP A 52 2.31 -0.03 -11.56
C TRP A 52 1.80 -1.02 -12.60
N LEU A 53 1.59 -0.56 -13.85
CA LEU A 53 1.23 -1.43 -14.95
C LEU A 53 2.29 -2.50 -15.21
N ILE A 54 3.56 -2.12 -15.20
CA ILE A 54 4.68 -3.06 -15.36
C ILE A 54 4.57 -4.19 -14.34
N ARG A 55 4.26 -3.90 -13.07
CA ARG A 55 4.10 -4.90 -12.01
C ARG A 55 2.93 -5.86 -12.26
N ILE A 56 1.83 -5.37 -12.84
CA ILE A 56 0.70 -6.22 -13.26
C ILE A 56 1.15 -7.19 -14.36
N PHE A 57 1.90 -6.70 -15.37
CA PHE A 57 2.39 -7.55 -16.47
C PHE A 57 3.44 -8.56 -16.04
N TYR A 58 4.24 -8.24 -15.03
CA TYR A 58 5.21 -9.19 -14.47
C TYR A 58 4.60 -10.14 -13.41
N LEU A 59 3.30 -10.17 -13.25
CA LEU A 59 2.59 -10.98 -12.25
C LEU A 59 3.10 -10.76 -10.82
N ASN A 60 3.45 -9.52 -10.52
CA ASN A 60 3.94 -9.12 -9.20
C ASN A 60 2.84 -8.52 -8.33
N ILE A 61 1.78 -8.00 -8.92
CA ILE A 61 0.67 -7.39 -8.18
C ILE A 61 -0.66 -8.00 -8.59
N PHE A 62 -1.50 -8.29 -7.59
CA PHE A 62 -2.80 -8.94 -7.77
C PHE A 62 -3.85 -8.24 -6.92
N LYS A 63 -5.05 -8.03 -7.47
CA LYS A 63 -6.22 -7.62 -6.69
C LYS A 63 -7.00 -8.85 -6.26
N ILE A 64 -7.07 -9.08 -4.95
CA ILE A 64 -7.76 -10.22 -4.35
C ILE A 64 -8.74 -9.67 -3.31
N GLY A 65 -10.03 -9.78 -3.57
CA GLY A 65 -11.04 -9.13 -2.74
C GLY A 65 -10.93 -7.60 -2.77
N SER A 66 -10.97 -6.97 -1.61
CA SER A 66 -10.93 -5.51 -1.47
C SER A 66 -9.52 -4.91 -1.45
N LEU A 67 -8.47 -5.71 -1.43
CA LEU A 67 -7.08 -5.25 -1.32
C LEU A 67 -6.25 -5.71 -2.51
N GLN A 68 -5.10 -5.05 -2.70
CA GLN A 68 -4.07 -5.48 -3.64
C GLN A 68 -2.86 -6.00 -2.90
N TYR A 69 -2.20 -6.97 -3.50
CA TYR A 69 -1.06 -7.66 -2.93
C TYR A 69 0.07 -7.69 -3.95
N GLU A 70 1.23 -7.24 -3.52
CA GLU A 70 2.42 -7.15 -4.36
C GLU A 70 3.54 -8.01 -3.78
N LYS A 71 4.14 -8.86 -4.61
CA LYS A 71 5.40 -9.52 -4.30
C LYS A 71 6.52 -8.49 -4.31
N VAL A 72 7.18 -8.31 -3.19
CA VAL A 72 8.26 -7.34 -3.05
C VAL A 72 9.49 -7.97 -2.42
N HIS A 73 10.61 -7.60 -2.97
CA HIS A 73 11.91 -7.84 -2.39
C HIS A 73 12.35 -6.58 -1.67
N ASN A 74 12.34 -6.61 -0.34
CA ASN A 74 12.52 -5.42 0.45
C ASN A 74 13.73 -5.52 1.37
N ASN A 75 14.67 -4.63 1.19
CA ASN A 75 15.89 -4.59 1.96
C ASN A 75 15.85 -3.65 3.18
N TRP A 76 14.75 -2.98 3.44
CA TRP A 76 14.58 -2.02 4.53
C TRP A 76 15.63 -0.89 4.61
N ALA A 77 16.65 -0.89 3.74
CA ALA A 77 17.79 0.01 3.79
C ALA A 77 17.41 1.50 3.64
N SER A 78 16.26 1.78 3.05
CA SER A 78 15.73 3.15 2.95
C SER A 78 15.24 3.72 4.28
N PHE A 79 15.15 2.91 5.34
CA PHE A 79 14.66 3.30 6.65
C PHE A 79 15.75 3.16 7.69
N CYS A 80 16.73 4.07 7.68
CA CYS A 80 17.84 4.06 8.62
C CYS A 80 17.44 4.54 10.03
N ASP A 81 16.53 3.82 10.68
CA ASP A 81 16.03 4.11 12.01
C ASP A 81 16.26 2.93 12.98
N GLN A 82 16.84 3.21 14.13
CA GLN A 82 17.19 2.18 15.11
C GLN A 82 15.95 1.47 15.67
N THR A 83 14.83 2.19 15.81
CA THR A 83 13.57 1.61 16.30
C THR A 83 13.05 0.56 15.36
N LEU A 84 13.05 0.88 14.05
CA LEU A 84 12.66 -0.09 13.02
C LEU A 84 13.58 -1.30 13.02
N ILE A 85 14.90 -1.08 13.06
CA ILE A 85 15.91 -2.14 13.08
C ILE A 85 15.67 -3.09 14.27
N ASN A 86 15.45 -2.55 15.46
CA ASN A 86 15.18 -3.34 16.65
C ASN A 86 13.88 -4.16 16.54
N ASN A 87 12.85 -3.59 15.95
CA ASN A 87 11.58 -4.28 15.76
C ASN A 87 11.68 -5.37 14.70
N LEU A 88 12.39 -5.13 13.59
CA LEU A 88 12.65 -6.13 12.56
C LEU A 88 13.48 -7.30 13.11
N SER A 89 14.50 -7.02 13.94
CA SER A 89 15.30 -8.06 14.61
C SER A 89 14.46 -8.98 15.49
N LYS A 90 13.53 -8.40 16.27
CA LYS A 90 12.62 -9.19 17.11
C LYS A 90 11.68 -10.10 16.33
N MET A 91 11.44 -9.79 15.08
CA MET A 91 10.55 -10.55 14.19
C MET A 91 11.30 -11.45 13.21
N ASP A 92 12.62 -11.53 13.30
CA ASP A 92 13.48 -12.28 12.35
C ASP A 92 13.27 -11.85 10.87
N LEU A 93 13.19 -10.54 10.66
CA LEU A 93 12.94 -9.93 9.35
C LEU A 93 14.19 -9.28 8.73
N ASN A 94 15.37 -9.84 9.00
CA ASN A 94 16.65 -9.43 8.41
C ASN A 94 16.85 -7.89 8.37
N PRO A 95 17.02 -7.23 9.53
CA PRO A 95 17.15 -5.78 9.56
C PRO A 95 18.47 -5.33 8.93
N PRO A 96 18.51 -4.15 8.29
CA PRO A 96 19.76 -3.57 7.81
C PRO A 96 20.65 -3.19 8.98
N ILE A 97 21.97 -3.13 8.75
CA ILE A 97 22.92 -2.65 9.74
C ILE A 97 23.09 -1.15 9.59
N LEU A 98 22.83 -0.43 10.68
CA LEU A 98 23.05 1.01 10.75
C LEU A 98 24.55 1.31 10.95
N ASP A 99 25.15 1.98 9.98
CA ASP A 99 26.46 2.59 10.17
C ASP A 99 26.31 3.90 10.95
N LEU A 100 26.65 3.87 12.22
CA LEU A 100 26.54 5.01 13.13
C LEU A 100 27.41 6.21 12.70
N LYS A 101 28.49 5.97 11.93
CA LYS A 101 29.39 7.04 11.45
C LYS A 101 28.82 7.79 10.27
N SER A 102 28.30 7.09 9.29
CA SER A 102 27.75 7.69 8.07
C SER A 102 26.26 8.01 8.19
N ARG A 103 25.59 7.55 9.23
CA ARG A 103 24.13 7.56 9.40
C ARG A 103 23.37 6.95 8.20
N LYS A 104 23.99 6.00 7.54
CA LYS A 104 23.42 5.25 6.40
C LYS A 104 23.31 3.80 6.78
N CYS A 105 22.27 3.14 6.29
CA CYS A 105 22.18 1.71 6.39
C CYS A 105 23.15 1.07 5.38
N LYS A 106 23.90 0.08 5.81
CA LYS A 106 24.77 -0.73 4.95
C LYS A 106 24.14 -2.11 4.77
N ASN A 107 24.10 -2.56 3.55
CA ASN A 107 23.88 -3.98 3.28
C ASN A 107 25.19 -4.71 3.53
N ILE A 108 25.18 -5.71 4.37
CA ILE A 108 26.34 -6.60 4.55
C ILE A 108 26.18 -7.74 3.56
N GLY A 109 26.71 -7.57 2.37
CA GLY A 109 26.60 -8.53 1.28
C GLY A 109 25.24 -8.51 0.58
N GLU A 110 25.18 -8.99 -0.64
CA GLU A 110 23.97 -8.95 -1.48
C GLU A 110 22.81 -9.83 -0.99
N VAL A 111 23.02 -10.67 0.01
CA VAL A 111 22.06 -11.72 0.39
C VAL A 111 21.47 -11.56 1.80
N CYS A 112 22.07 -10.75 2.67
CA CYS A 112 21.74 -10.81 4.10
C CYS A 112 20.59 -9.92 4.57
N HIS A 113 20.10 -8.96 3.76
CA HIS A 113 19.14 -7.96 4.23
C HIS A 113 17.85 -7.93 3.42
N ASP A 114 17.83 -8.65 2.33
CA ASP A 114 16.67 -8.72 1.47
C ASP A 114 15.72 -9.81 1.97
N VAL A 115 14.47 -9.50 2.02
CA VAL A 115 13.43 -10.43 2.43
C VAL A 115 12.25 -10.33 1.49
N ASP A 116 11.76 -11.48 1.05
CA ASP A 116 10.57 -11.58 0.26
C ASP A 116 9.34 -11.37 1.12
N LEU A 117 8.53 -10.41 0.76
CA LEU A 117 7.34 -9.98 1.48
C LEU A 117 6.14 -9.87 0.53
N ILE A 118 4.95 -9.87 1.10
CA ILE A 118 3.74 -9.47 0.40
C ILE A 118 3.33 -8.08 0.89
N SER A 119 3.43 -7.08 0.02
CA SER A 119 2.96 -5.73 0.33
C SER A 119 1.46 -5.60 0.09
N ILE A 120 0.74 -5.08 1.08
CA ILE A 120 -0.69 -4.80 0.99
C ILE A 120 -0.88 -3.35 0.55
N HIS A 121 -1.64 -3.16 -0.55
CA HIS A 121 -2.04 -1.86 -1.05
C HIS A 121 -3.54 -1.68 -1.00
N ILE A 122 -3.96 -0.44 -0.77
CA ILE A 122 -5.35 -0.05 -0.70
C ILE A 122 -5.65 0.88 -1.89
N MET A 123 -6.56 0.43 -2.74
CA MET A 123 -7.01 1.24 -3.86
C MET A 123 -7.93 2.36 -3.41
N GLN A 124 -7.95 3.45 -4.17
CA GLN A 124 -8.87 4.55 -3.94
C GLN A 124 -10.32 4.07 -4.13
N GLY A 125 -11.18 4.37 -3.16
CA GLY A 125 -12.60 4.00 -3.20
C GLY A 125 -12.91 2.58 -2.75
N GLU A 126 -11.92 1.77 -2.37
CA GLU A 126 -12.15 0.41 -1.91
C GLU A 126 -12.78 0.33 -0.53
N ASN A 127 -13.51 -0.77 -0.33
CA ASN A 127 -14.13 -1.06 0.95
C ASN A 127 -13.10 -1.61 1.95
N ILE A 128 -12.67 -0.75 2.87
CA ILE A 128 -11.74 -1.10 3.95
C ILE A 128 -12.42 -1.47 5.27
N LYS A 129 -13.71 -1.84 5.24
CA LYS A 129 -14.37 -2.40 6.41
C LYS A 129 -13.67 -3.67 6.85
N LYS A 130 -13.58 -3.85 8.17
CA LYS A 130 -12.81 -4.95 8.78
C LYS A 130 -13.11 -6.32 8.17
N LEU A 131 -14.39 -6.67 8.00
CA LEU A 131 -14.77 -7.96 7.44
C LEU A 131 -14.27 -8.15 6.00
N SER A 132 -14.46 -7.14 5.13
CA SER A 132 -13.98 -7.20 3.74
C SER A 132 -12.46 -7.35 3.65
N CYS A 133 -11.72 -6.67 4.55
CA CYS A 133 -10.27 -6.82 4.62
C CYS A 133 -9.86 -8.22 5.11
N ILE A 134 -10.53 -8.76 6.12
CA ILE A 134 -10.25 -10.12 6.63
C ILE A 134 -10.49 -11.18 5.55
N GLU A 135 -11.59 -11.09 4.82
CA GLU A 135 -11.90 -11.99 3.70
C GLU A 135 -10.85 -11.89 2.60
N SER A 136 -10.50 -10.68 2.20
CA SER A 136 -9.44 -10.41 1.21
C SER A 136 -8.09 -11.01 1.66
N ILE A 137 -7.71 -10.82 2.91
CA ILE A 137 -6.46 -11.35 3.47
C ILE A 137 -6.47 -12.89 3.51
N LYS A 138 -7.60 -13.49 3.86
CA LYS A 138 -7.75 -14.95 3.85
C LYS A 138 -7.53 -15.51 2.44
N MET A 139 -8.22 -14.97 1.44
CA MET A 139 -8.05 -15.36 0.05
C MET A 139 -6.61 -15.17 -0.45
N ALA A 140 -5.96 -14.08 -0.03
CA ALA A 140 -4.57 -13.83 -0.39
C ALA A 140 -3.60 -14.81 0.27
N LYS A 141 -3.80 -15.18 1.53
CA LYS A 141 -3.00 -16.22 2.20
C LYS A 141 -3.13 -17.56 1.50
N GLU A 142 -4.32 -17.94 1.08
CA GLU A 142 -4.57 -19.15 0.28
C GLU A 142 -3.84 -19.07 -1.07
N PHE A 143 -4.01 -17.98 -1.82
CA PHE A 143 -3.38 -17.78 -3.11
C PHE A 143 -1.85 -17.84 -3.05
N PHE A 144 -1.23 -17.17 -2.10
CA PHE A 144 0.23 -17.15 -1.98
C PHE A 144 0.80 -18.41 -1.34
N SER A 145 0.02 -19.18 -0.57
CA SER A 145 0.46 -20.47 -0.05
C SER A 145 0.62 -21.54 -1.13
N GLU A 146 -0.19 -21.46 -2.20
CA GLU A 146 -0.11 -22.33 -3.37
C GLU A 146 0.97 -21.89 -4.37
N SER A 147 1.52 -20.70 -4.21
CA SER A 147 2.55 -20.16 -5.09
C SER A 147 3.94 -20.62 -4.66
N ILE A 148 4.85 -20.71 -5.63
CA ILE A 148 6.28 -21.01 -5.40
C ILE A 148 6.98 -19.83 -4.66
N TYR A 149 6.26 -18.74 -4.39
CA TYR A 149 6.82 -17.54 -3.77
C TYR A 149 6.93 -17.72 -2.25
N ASN A 150 8.16 -17.97 -1.79
CA ASN A 150 8.46 -18.08 -0.37
C ASN A 150 8.60 -16.69 0.25
N TYR A 151 7.59 -16.23 0.99
CA TYR A 151 7.57 -14.93 1.66
C TYR A 151 7.55 -15.08 3.19
N LYS A 152 8.11 -14.08 3.89
CA LYS A 152 8.16 -14.08 5.36
C LYS A 152 6.85 -13.61 5.99
N CYS A 153 6.26 -12.52 5.48
CA CYS A 153 5.03 -11.96 6.03
C CYS A 153 4.30 -11.04 5.06
N PHE A 154 3.09 -10.70 5.42
CA PHE A 154 2.35 -9.59 4.83
C PHE A 154 2.67 -8.30 5.58
N TYR A 155 2.98 -7.24 4.85
CA TYR A 155 3.20 -5.92 5.43
C TYR A 155 2.43 -4.83 4.69
N CYS A 156 2.25 -3.70 5.34
CA CYS A 156 1.65 -2.53 4.71
C CYS A 156 2.42 -1.28 5.14
N ARG A 157 2.77 -0.42 4.17
CA ARG A 157 3.27 0.94 4.40
C ARG A 157 2.22 1.92 3.91
N SER A 158 1.55 2.58 4.86
CA SER A 158 0.42 3.44 4.51
C SER A 158 0.21 4.55 5.53
N TRP A 159 -0.34 5.67 5.07
CA TRP A 159 -0.86 6.72 5.93
C TRP A 159 -2.01 6.22 6.83
N LEU A 160 -2.75 5.19 6.38
CA LEU A 160 -3.82 4.56 7.16
C LEU A 160 -3.33 3.86 8.44
N LEU A 161 -2.01 3.62 8.55
CA LEU A 161 -1.39 2.95 9.69
C LEU A 161 -0.70 3.91 10.67
N TYR A 162 -0.81 5.23 10.48
CA TYR A 162 -0.22 6.22 11.39
C TYR A 162 -1.09 6.39 12.63
N ARG A 163 -0.64 5.85 13.77
CA ARG A 163 -1.44 5.79 15.02
C ARG A 163 -1.94 7.14 15.53
N PRO A 164 -1.15 8.25 15.47
CA PRO A 164 -1.65 9.55 15.94
C PRO A 164 -2.94 9.98 15.24
N MET A 165 -3.19 9.54 14.00
CA MET A 165 -4.42 9.83 13.26
C MET A 165 -5.67 9.27 13.97
N LYS A 166 -5.56 8.24 14.81
CA LYS A 166 -6.72 7.68 15.55
C LYS A 166 -7.45 8.75 16.37
N SER A 167 -6.75 9.76 16.87
CA SER A 167 -7.35 10.86 17.69
C SER A 167 -8.36 11.72 16.92
N ILE A 168 -8.24 11.77 15.59
CA ILE A 168 -9.16 12.53 14.74
C ILE A 168 -10.21 11.65 14.03
N LEU A 169 -10.11 10.33 14.15
CA LEU A 169 -11.10 9.41 13.59
C LEU A 169 -12.30 9.24 14.53
N SER A 170 -13.42 8.79 13.99
CA SER A 170 -14.54 8.33 14.82
C SER A 170 -14.23 6.95 15.40
N SER A 171 -14.86 6.60 16.52
CA SER A 171 -14.71 5.28 17.16
C SER A 171 -15.14 4.10 16.27
N LYS A 172 -15.98 4.35 15.26
CA LYS A 172 -16.45 3.35 14.28
C LYS A 172 -15.80 3.55 12.92
N SER A 173 -14.60 4.14 12.87
CA SER A 173 -13.91 4.40 11.61
C SER A 173 -13.34 3.11 11.01
N SER A 174 -13.69 2.83 9.75
CA SER A 174 -13.07 1.72 8.99
C SER A 174 -11.54 1.84 8.91
N ILE A 175 -11.00 3.06 8.94
CA ILE A 175 -9.55 3.29 8.98
C ILE A 175 -8.98 2.78 10.31
N GLY A 176 -9.63 3.08 11.44
CA GLY A 176 -9.22 2.57 12.75
C GLY A 176 -9.29 1.04 12.82
N GLU A 177 -10.36 0.46 12.29
CA GLU A 177 -10.52 -1.01 12.23
C GLU A 177 -9.47 -1.66 11.32
N PHE A 178 -9.14 -1.04 10.18
CA PHE A 178 -8.07 -1.51 9.29
C PHE A 178 -6.70 -1.46 9.99
N MET A 179 -6.39 -0.36 10.68
CA MET A 179 -5.15 -0.21 11.44
C MET A 179 -4.98 -1.31 12.49
N ASP A 180 -6.06 -1.75 13.12
CA ASP A 180 -6.04 -2.79 14.15
C ASP A 180 -5.70 -4.20 13.63
N LEU A 181 -5.68 -4.41 12.31
CA LEU A 181 -5.22 -5.65 11.70
C LEU A 181 -3.69 -5.81 11.74
N PHE A 182 -2.95 -4.74 12.05
CA PHE A 182 -1.50 -4.71 11.96
C PHE A 182 -0.81 -4.47 13.30
N ASN A 183 0.35 -5.09 13.47
CA ASN A 183 1.35 -4.69 14.45
C ASN A 183 2.19 -3.58 13.84
N ILE A 184 2.02 -2.34 14.30
CA ILE A 184 2.76 -1.19 13.78
C ILE A 184 4.19 -1.26 14.32
N ILE A 185 5.16 -1.41 13.43
CA ILE A 185 6.58 -1.57 13.76
C ILE A 185 7.39 -0.29 13.61
N TYR A 186 6.90 0.66 12.80
CA TYR A 186 7.55 1.95 12.60
C TYR A 186 6.55 3.02 12.16
N GLU A 187 6.78 4.26 12.55
CA GLU A 187 5.97 5.40 12.18
C GLU A 187 6.84 6.65 12.03
N TYR A 188 6.48 7.50 11.09
CA TYR A 188 7.10 8.81 10.92
C TYR A 188 6.10 9.84 10.40
N GLN A 189 6.34 11.08 10.77
CA GLN A 189 5.49 12.20 10.35
C GLN A 189 5.85 12.57 8.91
N ASP A 190 4.93 12.30 8.00
CA ASP A 190 4.93 12.76 6.62
C ASP A 190 3.47 12.86 6.16
N PRO A 191 2.89 14.06 6.16
CA PRO A 191 1.49 14.24 5.82
C PRO A 191 1.21 14.14 4.32
N SER A 192 2.22 14.13 3.45
CA SER A 192 2.06 14.25 2.00
C SER A 192 1.16 13.17 1.42
N MET A 193 1.41 11.90 1.73
CA MET A 193 0.61 10.79 1.25
C MET A 193 -0.84 10.88 1.74
N ALA A 194 -1.07 11.23 3.00
CA ALA A 194 -2.40 11.38 3.56
C ALA A 194 -3.16 12.53 2.88
N LEU A 195 -2.52 13.67 2.71
CA LEU A 195 -3.12 14.84 2.07
C LEU A 195 -3.50 14.54 0.62
N ASP A 196 -2.61 13.89 -0.15
CA ASP A 196 -2.89 13.48 -1.52
C ASP A 196 -4.10 12.55 -1.63
N ARG A 197 -4.25 11.62 -0.69
CA ARG A 197 -5.36 10.66 -0.68
C ARG A 197 -6.66 11.24 -0.17
N ILE A 198 -6.61 12.14 0.81
CA ILE A 198 -7.79 12.76 1.43
C ILE A 198 -8.36 13.89 0.55
N PHE A 199 -7.49 14.69 -0.07
CA PHE A 199 -7.87 15.88 -0.83
C PHE A 199 -7.74 15.73 -2.35
N GLY A 200 -6.98 14.73 -2.82
CA GLY A 200 -6.54 14.62 -4.20
C GLY A 200 -5.29 15.48 -4.46
N LYS A 201 -4.55 15.15 -5.51
CA LYS A 201 -3.23 15.73 -5.79
C LYS A 201 -3.18 17.24 -6.01
N TYR A 202 -4.30 17.86 -6.33
CA TYR A 202 -4.33 19.24 -6.81
C TYR A 202 -5.12 20.17 -5.89
N THR A 203 -5.66 19.69 -4.77
CA THR A 203 -6.59 20.48 -3.97
C THR A 203 -6.35 20.29 -2.47
N TYR A 204 -5.35 20.97 -1.93
CA TYR A 204 -5.16 21.00 -0.47
C TYR A 204 -6.05 22.03 0.24
N SER A 205 -6.99 22.65 -0.49
CA SER A 205 -7.87 23.69 0.01
C SER A 205 -9.30 23.18 0.13
N LEU A 206 -9.87 23.29 1.34
CA LEU A 206 -11.30 23.02 1.52
C LEU A 206 -12.20 24.01 0.77
N LYS A 207 -11.67 25.17 0.35
CA LYS A 207 -12.44 26.18 -0.35
C LYS A 207 -13.01 25.69 -1.68
N ASP A 208 -12.31 24.72 -2.29
CA ASP A 208 -12.69 24.16 -3.60
C ASP A 208 -13.54 22.89 -3.47
N ILE A 209 -13.83 22.44 -2.23
CA ILE A 209 -14.65 21.25 -1.96
C ILE A 209 -16.01 21.69 -1.48
N LYS A 210 -17.06 21.50 -2.31
CA LYS A 210 -18.44 21.95 -1.97
C LYS A 210 -18.99 21.30 -0.69
N ASN A 211 -18.72 20.01 -0.46
CA ASN A 211 -19.20 19.27 0.71
C ASN A 211 -18.06 18.44 1.29
N PRO A 212 -17.17 19.06 2.09
CA PRO A 212 -16.03 18.33 2.65
C PRO A 212 -16.49 17.25 3.64
N THR A 213 -15.89 16.09 3.55
CA THR A 213 -16.11 15.01 4.52
C THR A 213 -15.55 15.38 5.89
N SER A 214 -16.05 14.72 6.95
CA SER A 214 -15.53 14.92 8.30
C SER A 214 -14.03 14.64 8.42
N LEU A 215 -13.51 13.69 7.66
CA LEU A 215 -12.08 13.40 7.60
C LEU A 215 -11.30 14.54 6.95
N GLN A 216 -11.79 15.12 5.85
CA GLN A 216 -11.16 16.27 5.19
C GLN A 216 -11.06 17.48 6.11
N ILE A 217 -12.14 17.79 6.84
CA ILE A 217 -12.16 18.91 7.81
C ILE A 217 -11.12 18.67 8.92
N LYS A 218 -11.11 17.47 9.51
CA LYS A 218 -10.22 17.13 10.60
C LYS A 218 -8.76 17.07 10.14
N ALA A 219 -8.46 16.44 9.00
CA ALA A 219 -7.12 16.34 8.46
C ALA A 219 -6.50 17.70 8.15
N ARG A 220 -7.30 18.65 7.65
CA ARG A 220 -6.83 20.02 7.39
C ARG A 220 -6.33 20.70 8.66
N ASN A 221 -7.08 20.55 9.76
CA ASN A 221 -6.81 21.26 11.01
C ASN A 221 -5.75 20.57 11.88
N ASN A 222 -5.37 19.32 11.55
CA ASN A 222 -4.48 18.49 12.36
C ASN A 222 -3.44 17.79 11.47
N ARG A 223 -2.66 18.57 10.72
CA ARG A 223 -1.64 18.03 9.80
C ARG A 223 -0.50 17.30 10.51
N ASP A 224 -0.23 17.68 11.73
CA ASP A 224 0.72 17.06 12.64
C ASP A 224 0.30 15.63 13.06
N LEU A 225 -0.98 15.33 12.97
CA LEU A 225 -1.54 14.00 13.20
C LEU A 225 -1.61 13.13 11.93
N LEU A 226 -0.99 13.59 10.83
CA LEU A 226 -0.88 12.84 9.59
C LEU A 226 0.55 12.37 9.37
N GLY A 227 0.71 11.13 8.98
CA GLY A 227 2.02 10.53 8.76
C GLY A 227 1.89 9.18 8.06
N ILE A 228 2.94 8.39 8.13
CA ILE A 228 3.02 7.06 7.53
C ILE A 228 3.36 6.06 8.63
N GLY A 229 2.65 4.95 8.66
CA GLY A 229 2.97 3.78 9.47
C GLY A 229 3.39 2.59 8.60
N ILE A 230 4.27 1.77 9.16
CA ILE A 230 4.64 0.45 8.63
C ILE A 230 4.13 -0.57 9.62
N GLY A 231 3.33 -1.50 9.14
CA GLY A 231 2.75 -2.56 9.96
C GLY A 231 2.91 -3.93 9.34
N ILE A 232 3.10 -4.93 10.19
CA ILE A 232 3.08 -6.34 9.83
C ILE A 232 1.72 -6.90 10.21
N LEU A 233 1.11 -7.63 9.32
CA LEU A 233 -0.20 -8.26 9.54
C LEU A 233 -0.12 -9.22 10.75
N LYS A 234 -1.14 -9.16 11.60
CA LYS A 234 -1.26 -10.03 12.80
C LYS A 234 -1.56 -11.48 12.41
#